data_5caa0ac5855b49e81873d4c3aadcb503
#
_entry.id   5caa0ac5855b49e81873d4c3aadcb503
#
_cell.length_a   1.000
_cell.length_b   1.000
_cell.length_c   1.000
_cell.angle_alpha   90.00
_cell.angle_beta   90.00
_cell.angle_gamma   90.00
#
_symmetry.space_group_name_H-M   'P 1'
#
loop_
_entity.id
_entity.type
_entity.pdbx_description
1 polymer ?
#
loop_
_entity_poly.entity_id
_entity_poly.type
_entity_poly.pdbx_seq_one_letter_code
_entity_poly.pdbx_strand_id
1 'polypeptide(L)'
;MSVDAGTKLGGIVVDTGDGFAFVPAEFALRIVPASAVAHVPGTPPELLGVTLHEGAIVPVLAIGQLVGPMIVCAVRGEIVTLVGGAIVRSGTFEAAAANQTGVTIDGIPAPALDLPGLYDRVETHRIDRRKGAPPTLKERVS
;
A
#
# COMPACT_ATOMS: atom_id res chain seq x y z
N MET A 1 22.99 -25.89 -5.42
CA MET A 1 22.73 -24.90 -4.39
C MET A 1 21.73 -23.89 -4.88
N SER A 2 20.83 -23.60 -4.09
CA SER A 2 19.87 -22.58 -4.47
C SER A 2 20.40 -21.22 -4.09
N VAL A 3 20.50 -20.35 -5.07
CA VAL A 3 20.87 -18.99 -4.80
C VAL A 3 19.91 -18.35 -3.82
N ASP A 4 18.67 -18.85 -3.87
CA ASP A 4 17.62 -18.23 -3.04
C ASP A 4 17.75 -18.57 -1.58
N ALA A 5 18.49 -19.63 -1.25
CA ALA A 5 18.56 -20.09 0.13
C ALA A 5 19.14 -19.04 1.06
N GLY A 6 19.99 -18.16 0.56
CA GLY A 6 20.58 -17.13 1.39
C GLY A 6 20.04 -15.75 1.11
N THR A 7 19.08 -15.64 0.20
CA THR A 7 18.59 -14.33 -0.19
C THR A 7 17.66 -13.78 0.88
N LYS A 8 17.93 -12.56 1.30
CA LYS A 8 17.13 -11.86 2.28
C LYS A 8 16.55 -10.59 1.68
N LEU A 9 15.34 -10.31 1.99
CA LEU A 9 14.66 -9.11 1.53
C LEU A 9 14.20 -8.32 2.75
N GLY A 10 14.44 -7.04 2.72
CA GLY A 10 14.01 -6.15 3.79
C GLY A 10 12.61 -5.62 3.54
N GLY A 11 11.87 -5.45 4.60
CA GLY A 11 10.54 -4.88 4.51
C GLY A 11 9.71 -5.17 5.73
N ILE A 12 8.40 -5.15 5.53
CA ILE A 12 7.43 -5.32 6.61
C ILE A 12 6.45 -6.41 6.22
N VAL A 13 6.26 -7.39 7.10
CA VAL A 13 5.21 -8.39 6.91
C VAL A 13 4.02 -7.96 7.74
N VAL A 14 2.85 -7.94 7.11
CA VAL A 14 1.61 -7.56 7.76
C VAL A 14 0.60 -8.67 7.61
N ASP A 15 -0.35 -8.71 8.54
CA ASP A 15 -1.49 -9.62 8.50
C ASP A 15 -2.69 -8.79 8.06
N THR A 16 -3.20 -9.09 6.87
CA THR A 16 -4.31 -8.31 6.29
C THR A 16 -5.67 -8.86 6.71
N GLY A 17 -5.68 -9.93 7.48
CA GLY A 17 -6.94 -10.61 7.81
C GLY A 17 -7.23 -11.77 6.90
N ASP A 18 -6.71 -11.74 5.68
CA ASP A 18 -6.86 -12.83 4.71
C ASP A 18 -5.56 -13.59 4.51
N GLY A 19 -4.52 -13.18 5.22
CA GLY A 19 -3.22 -13.81 5.10
C GLY A 19 -2.14 -12.76 5.29
N PHE A 20 -0.90 -13.20 5.09
CA PHE A 20 0.24 -12.30 5.23
C PHE A 20 0.53 -11.63 3.91
N ALA A 21 1.04 -10.40 3.98
CA ALA A 21 1.51 -9.67 2.83
C ALA A 21 2.83 -9.01 3.18
N PHE A 22 3.65 -8.77 2.17
CA PHE A 22 4.99 -8.20 2.36
C PHE A 22 5.04 -6.83 1.69
N VAL A 23 5.46 -5.83 2.45
CA VAL A 23 5.68 -4.48 1.93
C VAL A 23 7.19 -4.31 1.81
N PRO A 24 7.74 -4.29 0.58
CA PRO A 24 9.18 -4.17 0.41
C PRO A 24 9.73 -2.86 0.96
N ALA A 25 10.94 -2.94 1.51
CA ALA A 25 11.58 -1.78 2.11
C ALA A 25 11.82 -0.66 1.10
N GLU A 26 11.92 -1.01 -0.17
CA GLU A 26 12.12 0.02 -1.20
C GLU A 26 10.94 1.00 -1.25
N PHE A 27 9.78 0.58 -0.79
CA PHE A 27 8.60 1.46 -0.76
C PHE A 27 8.31 1.98 0.63
N ALA A 28 8.53 1.16 1.66
CA ALA A 28 8.12 1.49 3.02
C ALA A 28 9.06 2.52 3.62
N LEU A 29 8.53 3.68 3.98
CA LEU A 29 9.32 4.73 4.62
C LEU A 29 9.27 4.63 6.12
N ARG A 30 8.07 4.44 6.68
CA ARG A 30 7.94 4.31 8.13
C ARG A 30 6.54 3.86 8.50
N ILE A 31 6.41 3.43 9.73
CA ILE A 31 5.15 3.03 10.34
C ILE A 31 4.74 4.16 11.28
N VAL A 32 3.50 4.59 11.18
CA VAL A 32 2.97 5.65 12.03
C VAL A 32 1.67 5.19 12.66
N PRO A 33 1.27 5.81 13.78
CA PRO A 33 -0.03 5.49 14.36
C PRO A 33 -1.15 5.83 13.41
N ALA A 34 -2.27 5.12 13.56
CA ALA A 34 -3.45 5.40 12.75
C ALA A 34 -3.90 6.83 12.99
N SER A 35 -4.29 7.50 11.92
CA SER A 35 -4.82 8.86 11.99
C SER A 35 -6.12 8.92 11.22
N ALA A 36 -6.80 10.05 11.33
CA ALA A 36 -8.10 10.22 10.72
C ALA A 36 -7.99 10.17 9.20
N VAL A 37 -8.97 9.51 8.58
CA VAL A 37 -9.04 9.38 7.14
C VAL A 37 -10.34 10.04 6.69
N ALA A 38 -10.22 10.98 5.76
CA ALA A 38 -11.39 11.62 5.18
C ALA A 38 -11.77 10.86 3.92
N HIS A 39 -12.98 10.35 3.88
CA HIS A 39 -13.46 9.60 2.72
C HIS A 39 -13.71 10.53 1.56
N VAL A 40 -13.36 10.05 0.36
CA VAL A 40 -13.60 10.79 -0.87
C VAL A 40 -14.62 10.02 -1.68
N PRO A 41 -15.79 10.61 -1.96
CA PRO A 41 -16.85 9.89 -2.67
C PRO A 41 -16.42 9.50 -4.08
N GLY A 42 -16.92 8.35 -4.54
CA GLY A 42 -16.72 7.93 -5.92
C GLY A 42 -15.32 7.43 -6.23
N THR A 43 -14.57 7.01 -5.23
CA THR A 43 -13.24 6.46 -5.44
C THR A 43 -13.30 4.94 -5.54
N PRO A 44 -12.27 4.31 -6.10
CA PRO A 44 -12.24 2.85 -6.17
C PRO A 44 -12.11 2.25 -4.76
N PRO A 45 -12.48 0.98 -4.62
CA PRO A 45 -12.44 0.35 -3.29
C PRO A 45 -11.07 0.39 -2.64
N GLU A 46 -10.00 0.37 -3.43
CA GLU A 46 -8.65 0.39 -2.90
C GLU A 46 -8.30 1.71 -2.25
N LEU A 47 -8.96 2.78 -2.63
CA LEU A 47 -8.68 4.10 -2.08
C LEU A 47 -9.69 4.40 -0.98
N LEU A 48 -9.23 4.26 0.26
CA LEU A 48 -10.11 4.50 1.40
C LEU A 48 -10.44 5.99 1.53
N GLY A 49 -9.48 6.84 1.25
CA GLY A 49 -9.67 8.28 1.39
C GLY A 49 -8.33 8.98 1.40
N VAL A 50 -8.26 10.07 2.13
CA VAL A 50 -7.03 10.85 2.26
C VAL A 50 -6.78 11.13 3.73
N THR A 51 -5.51 11.35 4.06
CA THR A 51 -5.12 11.74 5.41
C THR A 51 -4.05 12.82 5.32
N LEU A 52 -3.78 13.43 6.44
CA LEU A 52 -2.77 14.48 6.52
C LEU A 52 -1.47 13.86 7.02
N HIS A 53 -0.40 14.10 6.29
CA HIS A 53 0.92 13.60 6.68
C HIS A 53 1.93 14.71 6.47
N GLU A 54 2.51 15.19 7.57
CA GLU A 54 3.52 16.25 7.55
C GLU A 54 3.05 17.46 6.74
N GLY A 55 1.79 17.84 6.96
CA GLY A 55 1.23 19.02 6.32
C GLY A 55 0.72 18.80 4.91
N ALA A 56 0.85 17.61 4.36
CA ALA A 56 0.39 17.30 3.02
C ALA A 56 -0.76 16.31 3.06
N ILE A 57 -1.68 16.45 2.12
CA ILE A 57 -2.79 15.52 1.96
C ILE A 57 -2.30 14.35 1.10
N VAL A 58 -2.39 13.14 1.65
CA VAL A 58 -1.90 11.95 0.95
C VAL A 58 -2.99 10.91 0.87
N PRO A 59 -3.00 10.09 -0.19
CA PRO A 59 -4.00 9.03 -0.31
C PRO A 59 -3.76 7.91 0.68
N VAL A 60 -4.85 7.27 1.11
CA VAL A 60 -4.81 6.13 2.01
C VAL A 60 -5.38 4.94 1.27
N LEU A 61 -4.55 3.93 1.07
CA LEU A 61 -4.94 2.73 0.35
C LEU A 61 -5.21 1.62 1.35
N ALA A 62 -6.34 0.94 1.18
CA ALA A 62 -6.71 -0.16 2.05
C ALA A 62 -6.15 -1.45 1.51
N ILE A 63 -5.41 -2.19 2.34
CA ILE A 63 -4.82 -3.46 1.93
C ILE A 63 -5.39 -4.64 2.69
N GLY A 64 -6.32 -4.40 3.61
CA GLY A 64 -6.94 -5.46 4.38
C GLY A 64 -7.96 -4.89 5.33
N GLN A 65 -8.11 -5.54 6.47
CA GLN A 65 -9.01 -5.05 7.49
C GLN A 65 -8.46 -3.74 8.06
N LEU A 66 -9.38 -2.86 8.44
CA LEU A 66 -8.99 -1.50 8.86
C LEU A 66 -8.56 -1.50 10.30
N VAL A 67 -7.46 -2.16 10.59
CA VAL A 67 -6.89 -2.23 11.93
C VAL A 67 -5.39 -1.99 11.83
N GLY A 68 -4.79 -1.63 12.95
CA GLY A 68 -3.36 -1.47 13.03
C GLY A 68 -2.88 -0.10 12.59
N PRO A 69 -1.58 0.09 12.58
CA PRO A 69 -0.99 1.37 12.21
C PRO A 69 -1.04 1.60 10.71
N MET A 70 -0.61 2.78 10.31
CA MET A 70 -0.47 3.12 8.90
C MET A 70 0.98 2.97 8.50
N ILE A 71 1.20 2.54 7.25
CA ILE A 71 2.54 2.44 6.69
C ILE A 71 2.68 3.51 5.62
N VAL A 72 3.59 4.45 5.85
CA VAL A 72 3.84 5.52 4.88
C VAL A 72 4.81 5.00 3.85
N CYS A 73 4.44 5.09 2.60
CA CYS A 73 5.21 4.55 1.49
C CYS A 73 5.47 5.61 0.44
N ALA A 74 6.50 5.37 -0.36
CA ALA A 74 6.77 6.18 -1.53
C ALA A 74 6.66 5.28 -2.75
N VAL A 75 5.81 5.66 -3.70
CA VAL A 75 5.60 4.92 -4.93
C VAL A 75 5.69 5.92 -6.07
N ARG A 76 6.63 5.70 -6.97
CA ARG A 76 6.83 6.57 -8.14
C ARG A 76 6.98 8.03 -7.74
N GLY A 77 7.69 8.27 -6.62
CA GLY A 77 7.92 9.62 -6.15
C GLY A 77 6.77 10.25 -5.39
N GLU A 78 5.68 9.52 -5.22
CA GLU A 78 4.50 10.02 -4.51
C GLU A 78 4.38 9.32 -3.16
N ILE A 79 3.93 10.06 -2.17
CA ILE A 79 3.70 9.49 -0.85
C ILE A 79 2.29 8.92 -0.81
N VAL A 80 2.18 7.68 -0.38
CA VAL A 80 0.89 7.04 -0.15
C VAL A 80 0.94 6.38 1.21
N THR A 81 -0.23 6.13 1.80
CA THR A 81 -0.32 5.50 3.10
C THR A 81 -1.12 4.21 2.95
N LEU A 82 -0.64 3.15 3.57
CA LEU A 82 -1.34 1.87 3.56
C LEU A 82 -1.99 1.66 4.92
N VAL A 83 -3.20 1.10 4.91
CA VAL A 83 -3.91 0.78 6.14
C VAL A 83 -4.59 -0.57 5.96
N GLY A 84 -4.77 -1.29 7.07
CA GLY A 84 -5.47 -2.57 7.01
C GLY A 84 -4.58 -3.76 7.25
N GLY A 85 -3.33 -3.53 7.66
CA GLY A 85 -2.44 -4.62 7.99
C GLY A 85 -1.91 -4.48 9.39
N ALA A 86 -2.09 -5.51 10.21
CA ALA A 86 -1.44 -5.55 11.52
C ALA A 86 0.01 -5.95 11.31
N ILE A 87 0.94 -5.20 11.91
CA ILE A 87 2.36 -5.48 11.74
C ILE A 87 2.70 -6.80 12.41
N VAL A 88 3.22 -7.73 11.62
CA VAL A 88 3.74 -8.99 12.16
C VAL A 88 5.19 -8.82 12.55
N ARG A 89 5.98 -8.30 11.61
CA ARG A 89 7.41 -8.10 11.88
C ARG A 89 8.00 -7.22 10.78
N SER A 90 8.96 -6.41 11.15
CA SER A 90 9.74 -5.65 10.19
C SER A 90 11.19 -6.10 10.31
N GLY A 91 11.92 -5.99 9.20
CA GLY A 91 13.31 -6.41 9.18
C GLY A 91 13.65 -7.09 7.87
N THR A 92 14.41 -8.18 7.96
CA THR A 92 14.77 -8.95 6.79
C THR A 92 14.19 -10.35 6.90
N PHE A 93 13.83 -10.91 5.75
CA PHE A 93 13.16 -12.20 5.67
C PHE A 93 13.73 -12.99 4.51
N GLU A 94 13.55 -14.28 4.56
CA GLU A 94 13.96 -15.14 3.45
C GLU A 94 13.05 -14.91 2.26
N ALA A 95 13.67 -14.76 1.09
CA ALA A 95 12.90 -14.60 -0.13
C ALA A 95 12.06 -15.84 -0.38
N ALA A 96 10.91 -15.64 -0.99
CA ALA A 96 10.03 -16.74 -1.36
C ALA A 96 10.68 -17.58 -2.44
N ALA A 97 10.05 -18.73 -2.72
CA ALA A 97 10.55 -19.60 -3.78
C ALA A 97 10.60 -18.86 -5.11
N ALA A 98 11.41 -19.37 -6.02
CA ALA A 98 11.73 -18.65 -7.26
C ALA A 98 10.50 -18.29 -8.09
N ASN A 99 9.43 -19.07 -7.99
CA ASN A 99 8.22 -18.81 -8.77
C ASN A 99 7.17 -18.02 -7.99
N GLN A 100 7.56 -17.43 -6.87
CA GLN A 100 6.65 -16.67 -6.02
C GLN A 100 7.26 -15.32 -5.70
N THR A 101 6.40 -14.36 -5.35
CA THR A 101 6.87 -13.05 -4.92
C THR A 101 6.85 -12.99 -3.41
N GLY A 102 7.63 -12.04 -2.89
CA GLY A 102 7.60 -11.77 -1.46
C GLY A 102 8.58 -12.61 -0.67
N VAL A 103 8.17 -12.95 0.52
CA VAL A 103 9.05 -13.63 1.49
C VAL A 103 8.28 -14.74 2.19
N THR A 104 9.00 -15.52 3.00
CA THR A 104 8.38 -16.45 3.91
C THR A 104 8.74 -16.06 5.33
N ILE A 105 7.81 -16.32 6.23
CA ILE A 105 8.04 -16.10 7.66
C ILE A 105 7.58 -17.35 8.37
N ASP A 106 8.52 -18.05 9.01
CA ASP A 106 8.24 -19.33 9.68
C ASP A 106 7.54 -20.30 8.74
N GLY A 107 7.98 -20.34 7.48
CA GLY A 107 7.39 -21.23 6.50
C GLY A 107 6.09 -20.74 5.88
N ILE A 108 5.56 -19.63 6.35
CA ILE A 108 4.30 -19.10 5.84
C ILE A 108 4.60 -18.07 4.77
N PRO A 109 3.99 -18.18 3.59
CA PRO A 109 4.25 -17.21 2.53
C PRO A 109 3.62 -15.85 2.84
N ALA A 110 4.34 -14.81 2.47
CA ALA A 110 3.87 -13.45 2.54
C ALA A 110 4.14 -12.81 1.17
N PRO A 111 3.19 -12.91 0.25
CA PRO A 111 3.38 -12.35 -1.09
C PRO A 111 3.60 -10.86 -1.06
N ALA A 112 4.43 -10.36 -1.96
CA ALA A 112 4.71 -8.95 -2.02
C ALA A 112 3.50 -8.19 -2.54
N LEU A 113 3.20 -7.08 -1.90
CA LEU A 113 2.17 -6.17 -2.42
C LEU A 113 2.73 -5.48 -3.65
N ASP A 114 1.92 -5.45 -4.69
CA ASP A 114 2.28 -4.73 -5.92
C ASP A 114 1.84 -3.29 -5.77
N LEU A 115 2.64 -2.50 -5.05
CA LEU A 115 2.30 -1.12 -4.78
C LEU A 115 2.23 -0.27 -6.03
N PRO A 116 3.18 -0.40 -6.99
CA PRO A 116 3.03 0.35 -8.23
C PRO A 116 1.74 0.01 -8.96
N GLY A 117 1.37 -1.27 -9.00
CA GLY A 117 0.12 -1.67 -9.65
C GLY A 117 -1.10 -1.14 -8.93
N LEU A 118 -1.08 -1.19 -7.61
CA LEU A 118 -2.19 -0.66 -6.82
C LEU A 118 -2.32 0.85 -7.02
N TYR A 119 -1.19 1.55 -6.99
CA TYR A 119 -1.18 2.99 -7.21
C TYR A 119 -1.70 3.33 -8.61
N ASP A 120 -1.27 2.56 -9.61
CA ASP A 120 -1.69 2.81 -10.98
C ASP A 120 -3.20 2.60 -11.16
N ARG A 121 -3.77 1.61 -10.49
CA ARG A 121 -5.22 1.40 -10.58
C ARG A 121 -5.99 2.57 -10.02
N VAL A 122 -5.51 3.13 -8.92
CA VAL A 122 -6.16 4.29 -8.30
C VAL A 122 -6.00 5.52 -9.20
N GLU A 123 -4.81 5.72 -9.76
CA GLU A 123 -4.57 6.87 -10.64
C GLU A 123 -5.39 6.77 -11.92
N THR A 124 -5.46 5.58 -12.50
CA THR A 124 -6.23 5.39 -13.72
C THR A 124 -7.70 5.70 -13.48
N HIS A 125 -8.23 5.19 -12.38
CA HIS A 125 -9.61 5.46 -12.05
C HIS A 125 -9.86 6.96 -11.85
N ARG A 126 -8.94 7.63 -11.20
CA ARG A 126 -9.06 9.06 -10.96
C ARG A 126 -9.04 9.86 -12.26
N ILE A 127 -8.16 9.47 -13.17
CA ILE A 127 -8.06 10.12 -14.47
C ILE A 127 -9.33 9.88 -15.27
N ASP A 128 -9.83 8.65 -15.28
CA ASP A 128 -11.06 8.33 -16.00
C ASP A 128 -12.24 9.12 -15.46
N ARG A 129 -12.33 9.24 -14.15
CA ARG A 129 -13.40 10.02 -13.54
C ARG A 129 -13.31 11.48 -13.94
N ARG A 130 -12.10 12.01 -13.99
CA ARG A 130 -11.91 13.40 -14.41
C ARG A 130 -12.34 13.61 -15.85
N LYS A 131 -11.97 12.68 -16.72
CA LYS A 131 -12.32 12.78 -18.13
C LYS A 131 -13.81 12.61 -18.35
N GLY A 132 -14.43 11.71 -17.61
CA GLY A 132 -15.85 11.45 -17.77
C GLY A 132 -16.74 12.41 -17.00
N ALA A 133 -16.16 13.26 -16.18
CA ALA A 133 -16.98 14.19 -15.43
C ALA A 133 -17.56 15.24 -16.35
N PRO A 134 -18.82 15.57 -16.20
CA PRO A 134 -19.40 16.67 -16.99
C PRO A 134 -18.65 17.96 -16.66
N PRO A 135 -18.64 18.90 -17.58
CA PRO A 135 -18.05 20.20 -17.30
C PRO A 135 -18.90 20.95 -16.31
N THR A 136 -18.72 20.62 -15.06
CA THR A 136 -19.61 21.07 -14.03
C THR A 136 -18.94 22.11 -13.20
N LEU A 137 -19.16 21.99 -11.93
CA LEU A 137 -18.61 22.84 -10.95
C LEU A 137 -17.12 23.01 -11.09
N LYS A 138 -16.44 21.93 -11.39
CA LYS A 138 -15.00 21.99 -11.49
C LYS A 138 -14.55 22.94 -12.56
N GLU A 139 -15.15 22.87 -13.72
CA GLU A 139 -14.80 23.79 -14.78
C GLU A 139 -15.21 25.19 -14.46
N ARG A 140 -16.31 25.33 -13.79
CA ARG A 140 -16.80 26.68 -13.45
C ARG A 140 -15.94 27.35 -12.41
N VAL A 141 -15.32 26.58 -11.53
CA VAL A 141 -14.49 27.17 -10.51
C VAL A 141 -13.04 27.23 -10.88
N SER A 142 -12.65 26.54 -11.90
CA SER A 142 -11.25 26.58 -12.31
C SER A 142 -10.94 27.68 -13.26
#